data_c933002416750936b3ce5b3b81341bde
#
_entry.id   c933002416750936b3ce5b3b81341bde
#
_cell.length_a   1.000
_cell.length_b   1.000
_cell.length_c   1.000
_cell.angle_alpha   90.00
_cell.angle_beta   90.00
_cell.angle_gamma   90.00
#
_symmetry.space_group_name_H-M   'P 1'
#
loop_
_entity.id
_entity.type
_entity.pdbx_description
1 polymer ?
#
loop_
_entity_poly.entity_id
_entity_poly.type
_entity_poly.pdbx_seq_one_letter_code
_entity_poly.pdbx_strand_id
1 'polypeptide(L)'
;MDKAILYIHGKGGNPKEAEYYKALFEEYDVIGFDYSSQSPWEAKKEFPGLFDNLCGTYETVTVIANSIGAFFAMSALADSKIEKAYFISPVVDMERLIRNMMQWANVTEDDLQKQKEIPTSFGETLSWAYLCYVREHPVTWTVPTHILYGEKD
;
A
#
# COMPACT_ATOMS: atom_id res chain seq x y z
N MET A 1 23.91 0.82 -10.24
CA MET A 1 24.01 1.03 -8.80
C MET A 1 23.58 -0.20 -8.04
N ASP A 2 24.10 -0.40 -6.84
CA ASP A 2 23.82 -1.60 -6.06
C ASP A 2 22.57 -1.48 -5.17
N LYS A 3 22.01 -0.28 -5.09
CA LYS A 3 20.89 0.03 -4.20
C LYS A 3 19.71 0.53 -5.00
N ALA A 4 18.53 -0.01 -4.73
CA ALA A 4 17.30 0.44 -5.36
C ALA A 4 16.31 0.93 -4.32
N ILE A 5 15.48 1.88 -4.74
CA ILE A 5 14.29 2.29 -4.01
C ILE A 5 13.09 1.96 -4.90
N LEU A 6 12.18 1.16 -4.37
CA LEU A 6 10.89 0.92 -5.03
C LEU A 6 9.88 1.90 -4.46
N TYR A 7 9.34 2.76 -5.31
CA TYR A 7 8.31 3.71 -4.91
C TYR A 7 6.93 3.16 -5.26
N ILE A 8 6.04 3.10 -4.26
CA ILE A 8 4.68 2.60 -4.40
C ILE A 8 3.71 3.75 -4.10
N HIS A 9 3.02 4.21 -5.16
CA HIS A 9 2.12 5.37 -5.05
C HIS A 9 0.81 5.01 -4.33
N GLY A 10 0.08 6.05 -3.91
CA GLY A 10 -1.24 5.88 -3.32
C GLY A 10 -2.35 5.90 -4.38
N LYS A 11 -3.60 5.86 -3.90
CA LYS A 11 -4.77 5.95 -4.77
C LYS A 11 -4.79 7.30 -5.49
N GLY A 12 -5.00 7.28 -6.80
CA GLY A 12 -4.97 8.49 -7.61
C GLY A 12 -3.57 8.97 -7.97
N GLY A 13 -2.53 8.36 -7.40
CA GLY A 13 -1.15 8.66 -7.76
C GLY A 13 -0.68 7.87 -8.97
N ASN A 14 0.61 7.96 -9.27
CA ASN A 14 1.20 7.26 -10.41
C ASN A 14 2.70 7.06 -10.20
N PRO A 15 3.33 6.16 -10.97
CA PRO A 15 4.76 5.85 -10.77
C PRO A 15 5.70 7.00 -11.11
N LYS A 16 5.25 8.02 -11.84
CA LYS A 16 6.09 9.19 -12.15
C LYS A 16 6.43 10.01 -10.92
N GLU A 17 5.68 9.87 -9.84
CA GLU A 17 5.99 10.52 -8.57
C GLU A 17 7.37 10.10 -8.03
N ALA A 18 7.90 8.97 -8.48
CA ALA A 18 9.23 8.52 -8.13
C ALA A 18 10.33 9.52 -8.54
N GLU A 19 10.09 10.33 -9.56
CA GLU A 19 11.06 11.33 -10.02
C GLU A 19 11.44 12.31 -8.90
N TYR A 20 10.50 12.64 -8.02
CA TYR A 20 10.78 13.50 -6.88
C TYR A 20 11.87 12.91 -5.99
N TYR A 21 11.84 11.59 -5.80
CA TYR A 21 12.78 10.93 -4.91
C TYR A 21 14.14 10.69 -5.55
N LYS A 22 14.23 10.68 -6.86
CA LYS A 22 15.51 10.55 -7.56
C LYS A 22 16.47 11.67 -7.18
N ALA A 23 15.96 12.88 -7.04
CA ALA A 23 16.77 14.04 -6.66
C ALA A 23 17.24 13.96 -5.20
N LEU A 24 16.47 13.29 -4.34
CA LEU A 24 16.80 13.17 -2.92
C LEU A 24 17.71 11.98 -2.62
N PHE A 25 17.71 10.98 -3.48
CA PHE A 25 18.44 9.71 -3.26
C PHE A 25 19.32 9.41 -4.47
N GLU A 26 20.32 10.28 -4.70
CA GLU A 26 21.19 10.19 -5.89
C GLU A 26 22.00 8.90 -5.97
N GLU A 27 22.27 8.25 -4.83
CA GLU A 27 23.03 7.01 -4.78
C GLU A 27 22.19 5.77 -5.04
N TYR A 28 20.88 5.95 -5.27
CA TYR A 28 19.92 4.86 -5.48
C TYR A 28 19.33 4.94 -6.87
N ASP A 29 19.04 3.76 -7.44
CA ASP A 29 18.13 3.70 -8.57
C ASP A 29 16.70 3.72 -8.02
N VAL A 30 15.96 4.77 -8.31
CA VAL A 30 14.58 4.92 -7.83
C VAL A 30 13.64 4.46 -8.93
N ILE A 31 12.81 3.48 -8.61
CA ILE A 31 11.93 2.82 -9.57
C ILE A 31 10.48 3.01 -9.11
N GLY A 32 9.66 3.65 -9.95
CA GLY A 32 8.24 3.78 -9.70
C GLY A 32 7.52 2.50 -10.08
N PHE A 33 6.68 1.99 -9.19
CA PHE A 33 5.90 0.78 -9.45
C PHE A 33 4.57 1.17 -10.11
N ASP A 34 4.42 0.74 -11.37
CA ASP A 34 3.19 0.94 -12.12
C ASP A 34 2.26 -0.25 -11.86
N TYR A 35 1.67 -0.27 -10.66
CA TYR A 35 0.82 -1.38 -10.26
C TYR A 35 -0.65 -1.08 -10.55
N SER A 36 -1.44 -2.14 -10.74
CA SER A 36 -2.86 -2.04 -11.02
C SER A 36 -3.74 -2.58 -9.89
N SER A 37 -3.15 -3.17 -8.87
CA SER A 37 -3.90 -3.76 -7.75
C SER A 37 -4.80 -2.75 -7.05
N GLN A 38 -6.03 -3.16 -6.75
CA GLN A 38 -7.00 -2.35 -6.02
C GLN A 38 -7.41 -3.01 -4.70
N SER A 39 -6.79 -4.13 -4.36
CA SER A 39 -7.08 -4.89 -3.15
C SER A 39 -5.80 -5.54 -2.65
N PRO A 40 -5.75 -5.94 -1.36
CA PRO A 40 -4.56 -6.62 -0.83
C PRO A 40 -4.33 -8.01 -1.45
N TRP A 41 -5.38 -8.72 -1.85
CA TRP A 41 -5.19 -10.02 -2.48
C TRP A 41 -4.65 -9.88 -3.90
N GLU A 42 -5.00 -8.81 -4.61
CA GLU A 42 -4.40 -8.51 -5.91
C GLU A 42 -2.92 -8.13 -5.75
N ALA A 43 -2.61 -7.30 -4.74
CA ALA A 43 -1.23 -6.91 -4.47
C ALA A 43 -0.35 -8.13 -4.15
N LYS A 44 -0.87 -9.09 -3.41
CA LYS A 44 -0.15 -10.34 -3.11
C LYS A 44 0.23 -11.11 -4.37
N LYS A 45 -0.54 -10.97 -5.44
CA LYS A 45 -0.24 -11.62 -6.70
C LYS A 45 0.71 -10.80 -7.58
N GLU A 46 0.55 -9.48 -7.54
CA GLU A 46 1.27 -8.57 -8.44
C GLU A 46 2.65 -8.14 -7.91
N PHE A 47 2.76 -7.82 -6.62
CA PHE A 47 3.96 -7.19 -6.06
C PHE A 47 5.18 -8.11 -5.97
N PRO A 48 5.06 -9.39 -5.55
CA PRO A 48 6.25 -10.20 -5.32
C PRO A 48 7.12 -10.41 -6.56
N GLY A 49 6.51 -10.55 -7.74
CA GLY A 49 7.25 -10.77 -8.97
C GLY A 49 8.22 -9.64 -9.28
N LEU A 50 7.72 -8.39 -9.21
CA LEU A 50 8.58 -7.24 -9.44
C LEU A 50 9.65 -7.12 -8.35
N PHE A 51 9.26 -7.33 -7.09
CA PHE A 51 10.20 -7.20 -5.98
C PHE A 51 11.31 -8.24 -6.08
N ASP A 52 10.99 -9.46 -6.43
CA ASP A 52 11.97 -10.53 -6.59
C ASP A 52 12.95 -10.20 -7.72
N ASN A 53 12.46 -9.62 -8.82
CA ASN A 53 13.32 -9.16 -9.91
C ASN A 53 14.30 -8.09 -9.43
N LEU A 54 13.86 -7.15 -8.61
CA LEU A 54 14.72 -6.12 -8.07
C LEU A 54 15.79 -6.73 -7.14
N CYS A 55 15.41 -7.68 -6.32
CA CYS A 55 16.34 -8.37 -5.43
C CYS A 55 17.41 -9.16 -6.21
N GLY A 56 17.08 -9.62 -7.42
CA GLY A 56 18.04 -10.29 -8.28
C GLY A 56 19.01 -9.34 -8.96
N THR A 57 18.69 -8.04 -9.02
CA THR A 57 19.49 -7.03 -9.71
C THR A 57 20.29 -6.16 -8.74
N TYR A 58 19.73 -5.86 -7.58
CA TYR A 58 20.33 -4.95 -6.60
C TYR A 58 20.69 -5.68 -5.31
N GLU A 59 21.75 -5.23 -4.65
CA GLU A 59 22.16 -5.80 -3.37
C GLU A 59 21.15 -5.48 -2.26
N THR A 60 20.61 -4.26 -2.26
CA THR A 60 19.60 -3.85 -1.29
C THR A 60 18.46 -3.15 -1.97
N VAL A 61 17.24 -3.37 -1.45
CA VAL A 61 16.04 -2.71 -1.92
C VAL A 61 15.35 -2.05 -0.74
N THR A 62 15.10 -0.75 -0.86
CA THR A 62 14.34 0.05 0.10
C THR A 62 12.99 0.37 -0.52
N VAL A 63 11.95 0.46 0.30
CA VAL A 63 10.60 0.78 -0.16
C VAL A 63 10.21 2.17 0.34
N ILE A 64 9.69 3.01 -0.56
CA ILE A 64 8.98 4.23 -0.19
C ILE A 64 7.54 4.04 -0.66
N ALA A 65 6.59 4.13 0.25
CA ALA A 65 5.19 3.89 -0.08
C ALA A 65 4.29 4.97 0.51
N ASN A 66 3.28 5.36 -0.26
CA ASN A 66 2.38 6.44 0.08
C ASN A 66 0.95 5.91 0.30
N SER A 67 0.36 6.24 1.44
CA SER A 67 -1.05 6.00 1.74
C SER A 67 -1.43 4.52 1.62
N ILE A 68 -2.36 4.16 0.73
CA ILE A 68 -2.78 2.77 0.51
C ILE A 68 -1.66 1.92 -0.09
N GLY A 69 -0.71 2.55 -0.78
CA GLY A 69 0.47 1.84 -1.29
C GLY A 69 1.27 1.19 -0.18
N ALA A 70 1.35 1.83 0.99
CA ALA A 70 1.99 1.26 2.17
C ALA A 70 1.22 0.03 2.69
N PHE A 71 -0.10 0.10 2.69
CA PHE A 71 -0.93 -1.05 3.09
C PHE A 71 -0.73 -2.23 2.15
N PHE A 72 -0.70 -1.98 0.85
CA PHE A 72 -0.44 -3.04 -0.14
C PHE A 72 0.96 -3.64 0.03
N ALA A 73 1.97 -2.79 0.30
CA ALA A 73 3.32 -3.28 0.56
C ALA A 73 3.35 -4.19 1.79
N MET A 74 2.72 -3.77 2.87
CA MET A 74 2.65 -4.58 4.08
C MET A 74 1.89 -5.89 3.87
N SER A 75 0.88 -5.88 3.02
CA SER A 75 0.09 -7.07 2.71
C SER A 75 0.83 -8.06 1.82
N ALA A 76 1.63 -7.56 0.88
CA ALA A 76 2.22 -8.37 -0.19
C ALA A 76 3.70 -8.68 0.03
N LEU A 77 4.43 -7.85 0.76
CA LEU A 77 5.88 -7.92 0.86
C LEU A 77 6.39 -8.16 2.28
N ALA A 78 5.52 -8.61 3.20
CA ALA A 78 5.90 -8.81 4.61
C ALA A 78 7.03 -9.80 4.78
N ASP A 79 7.12 -10.81 3.92
CA ASP A 79 8.15 -11.85 3.97
C ASP A 79 9.31 -11.59 3.00
N SER A 80 9.32 -10.44 2.34
CA SER A 80 10.34 -10.10 1.37
C SER A 80 11.55 -9.45 2.04
N LYS A 81 12.70 -9.54 1.37
CA LYS A 81 13.94 -8.99 1.92
C LYS A 81 14.06 -7.51 1.61
N ILE A 82 13.49 -6.68 2.48
CA ILE A 82 13.50 -5.22 2.36
C ILE A 82 14.50 -4.67 3.37
N GLU A 83 15.40 -3.79 2.91
CA GLU A 83 16.41 -3.17 3.78
C GLU A 83 15.75 -2.28 4.82
N LYS A 84 14.88 -1.38 4.36
CA LYS A 84 14.10 -0.49 5.21
C LYS A 84 12.96 0.11 4.40
N ALA A 85 12.03 0.76 5.08
CA ALA A 85 10.89 1.39 4.42
C ALA A 85 10.64 2.79 4.95
N TYR A 86 10.12 3.65 4.10
CA TYR A 86 9.61 4.97 4.43
C TYR A 86 8.15 5.01 4.00
N PHE A 87 7.26 5.13 4.96
CA PHE A 87 5.82 5.22 4.69
C PHE A 87 5.35 6.64 4.91
N ILE A 88 4.67 7.18 3.92
CA ILE A 88 4.14 8.55 3.95
C ILE A 88 2.63 8.47 4.11
N SER A 89 2.11 8.99 5.21
CA SER A 89 0.68 8.96 5.57
C SER A 89 0.06 7.59 5.31
N PRO A 90 0.66 6.52 5.87
CA PRO A 90 0.26 5.15 5.51
C PRO A 90 -1.11 4.78 6.05
N VAL A 91 -1.80 3.91 5.31
CA VAL A 91 -2.95 3.20 5.83
C VAL A 91 -2.41 1.97 6.57
N VAL A 92 -2.41 2.01 7.89
CA VAL A 92 -1.87 0.93 8.73
C VAL A 92 -2.96 0.04 9.31
N ASP A 93 -4.19 0.54 9.37
CA ASP A 93 -5.35 -0.18 9.90
C ASP A 93 -6.52 -0.03 8.91
N MET A 94 -6.52 -0.90 7.91
CA MET A 94 -7.53 -0.85 6.86
C MET A 94 -8.91 -1.21 7.37
N GLU A 95 -9.03 -2.09 8.35
CA GLU A 95 -10.32 -2.41 8.94
C GLU A 95 -10.96 -1.16 9.55
N ARG A 96 -10.18 -0.40 10.29
CA ARG A 96 -10.66 0.85 10.90
C ARG A 96 -11.06 1.87 9.85
N LEU A 97 -10.27 2.00 8.78
CA LEU A 97 -10.59 2.92 7.69
C LEU A 97 -11.92 2.54 7.03
N ILE A 98 -12.11 1.27 6.73
CA ILE A 98 -13.37 0.78 6.12
C ILE A 98 -14.54 1.06 7.05
N ARG A 99 -14.40 0.78 8.34
CA ARG A 99 -15.46 1.04 9.32
C ARG A 99 -15.79 2.52 9.44
N ASN A 100 -14.77 3.39 9.37
CA ASN A 100 -14.99 4.83 9.36
C ASN A 100 -15.78 5.26 8.11
N MET A 101 -15.41 4.73 6.95
CA MET A 101 -16.13 5.02 5.70
C MET A 101 -17.58 4.53 5.75
N MET A 102 -17.82 3.36 6.36
CA MET A 102 -19.17 2.85 6.57
C MET A 102 -19.97 3.81 7.44
N GLN A 103 -19.37 4.32 8.49
CA GLN A 103 -20.04 5.27 9.37
C GLN A 103 -20.38 6.57 8.62
N TRP A 104 -19.45 7.09 7.83
CA TRP A 104 -19.69 8.30 7.04
C TRP A 104 -20.80 8.11 6.00
N ALA A 105 -20.91 6.91 5.45
CA ALA A 105 -21.94 6.58 4.47
C ALA A 105 -23.24 6.08 5.10
N ASN A 106 -23.30 5.98 6.42
CA ASN A 106 -24.44 5.45 7.17
C ASN A 106 -24.80 4.03 6.74
N VAL A 107 -23.78 3.18 6.60
CA VAL A 107 -23.89 1.78 6.19
C VAL A 107 -23.55 0.87 7.37
N THR A 108 -24.42 -0.09 7.68
CA THR A 108 -24.16 -1.11 8.70
C THR A 108 -23.47 -2.32 8.11
N GLU A 109 -22.89 -3.18 8.96
CA GLU A 109 -22.31 -4.44 8.48
C GLU A 109 -23.35 -5.34 7.85
N ASP A 110 -24.58 -5.37 8.40
CA ASP A 110 -25.69 -6.12 7.80
C ASP A 110 -26.00 -5.64 6.39
N ASP A 111 -26.03 -4.32 6.19
CA ASP A 111 -26.26 -3.74 4.86
C ASP A 111 -25.18 -4.19 3.89
N LEU A 112 -23.91 -4.07 4.32
CA LEU A 112 -22.78 -4.41 3.47
C LEU A 112 -22.74 -5.90 3.15
N GLN A 113 -23.03 -6.74 4.14
CA GLN A 113 -23.07 -8.19 3.94
C GLN A 113 -24.16 -8.60 2.94
N LYS A 114 -25.32 -7.95 3.00
CA LYS A 114 -26.44 -8.26 2.11
C LYS A 114 -26.18 -7.78 0.69
N GLN A 115 -25.65 -6.56 0.54
CA GLN A 115 -25.46 -5.96 -0.77
C GLN A 115 -24.13 -6.31 -1.42
N LYS A 116 -23.15 -6.75 -0.65
CA LYS A 116 -21.78 -7.11 -1.04
C LYS A 116 -20.94 -5.91 -1.41
N GLU A 117 -21.44 -4.99 -2.21
CA GLU A 117 -20.77 -3.74 -2.56
C GLU A 117 -21.75 -2.59 -2.47
N ILE A 118 -21.32 -1.48 -1.88
CA ILE A 118 -22.13 -0.27 -1.73
C ILE A 118 -21.31 0.93 -2.18
N PRO A 119 -21.65 1.58 -3.31
CA PRO A 119 -20.98 2.82 -3.71
C PRO A 119 -21.33 3.94 -2.74
N THR A 120 -20.38 4.85 -2.54
CA THR A 120 -20.55 5.99 -1.65
C THR A 120 -20.53 7.30 -2.45
N SER A 121 -20.98 8.38 -1.79
CA SER A 121 -20.96 9.72 -2.41
C SER A 121 -19.55 10.32 -2.49
N PHE A 122 -18.57 9.74 -1.80
CA PHE A 122 -17.20 10.28 -1.78
C PHE A 122 -16.22 9.47 -2.64
N GLY A 123 -16.73 8.75 -3.63
CA GLY A 123 -15.88 8.10 -4.64
C GLY A 123 -15.32 6.74 -4.28
N GLU A 124 -15.66 6.22 -3.11
CA GLU A 124 -15.24 4.88 -2.68
C GLU A 124 -16.41 3.90 -2.80
N THR A 125 -16.11 2.65 -3.13
CA THR A 125 -17.09 1.57 -3.07
C THR A 125 -16.75 0.67 -1.89
N LEU A 126 -17.68 0.56 -0.95
CA LEU A 126 -17.51 -0.33 0.20
C LEU A 126 -17.70 -1.78 -0.26
N SER A 127 -16.86 -2.68 0.24
CA SER A 127 -16.85 -4.09 -0.16
C SER A 127 -16.86 -4.99 1.07
N TRP A 128 -17.84 -5.88 1.14
CA TRP A 128 -17.91 -6.89 2.20
C TRP A 128 -16.71 -7.84 2.15
N ALA A 129 -16.32 -8.26 0.93
CA ALA A 129 -15.18 -9.15 0.74
C ALA A 129 -13.88 -8.51 1.26
N TYR A 130 -13.70 -7.20 1.03
CA TYR A 130 -12.52 -6.48 1.50
C TYR A 130 -12.48 -6.44 3.03
N LEU A 131 -13.61 -6.10 3.66
CA LEU A 131 -13.68 -6.04 5.12
C LEU A 131 -13.38 -7.40 5.76
N CYS A 132 -13.96 -8.47 5.22
CA CYS A 132 -13.69 -9.82 5.71
C CYS A 132 -12.21 -10.20 5.54
N TYR A 133 -11.62 -9.85 4.40
CA TYR A 133 -10.23 -10.18 4.12
C TYR A 133 -9.29 -9.52 5.14
N VAL A 134 -9.48 -8.22 5.42
CA VAL A 134 -8.58 -7.52 6.34
C VAL A 134 -8.73 -8.02 7.78
N ARG A 135 -9.90 -8.51 8.14
CA ARG A 135 -10.12 -9.14 9.46
C ARG A 135 -9.42 -10.47 9.59
N GLU A 136 -9.33 -11.24 8.49
CA GLU A 136 -8.72 -12.56 8.46
C GLU A 136 -7.20 -12.51 8.23
N HIS A 137 -6.68 -11.39 7.72
CA HIS A 137 -5.29 -11.24 7.35
C HIS A 137 -4.67 -10.02 8.03
N PRO A 138 -4.40 -10.08 9.33
CA PRO A 138 -3.78 -8.95 10.02
C PRO A 138 -2.38 -8.69 9.47
N VAL A 139 -1.99 -7.43 9.48
CA VAL A 139 -0.66 -7.00 9.00
C VAL A 139 0.42 -7.51 9.96
N THR A 140 1.48 -8.11 9.40
CA THR A 140 2.63 -8.66 10.15
C THR A 140 3.93 -8.04 9.65
N TRP A 141 4.06 -6.74 9.75
CA TRP A 141 5.20 -6.01 9.18
C TRP A 141 6.31 -5.84 10.21
N THR A 142 7.51 -6.34 9.90
CA THR A 142 8.68 -6.28 10.80
C THR A 142 9.86 -5.54 10.20
N VAL A 143 9.74 -4.99 9.00
CA VAL A 143 10.79 -4.22 8.34
C VAL A 143 11.04 -2.92 9.11
N PRO A 144 12.31 -2.52 9.33
CA PRO A 144 12.59 -1.21 9.93
C PRO A 144 11.97 -0.10 9.07
N THR A 145 11.12 0.72 9.69
CA THR A 145 10.28 1.65 8.94
C THR A 145 10.23 3.00 9.61
N HIS A 146 10.36 4.05 8.79
CA HIS A 146 10.11 5.43 9.19
C HIS A 146 8.74 5.85 8.67
N ILE A 147 7.91 6.41 9.55
CA ILE A 147 6.58 6.85 9.18
C ILE A 147 6.55 8.38 9.25
N LEU A 148 6.08 9.00 8.16
CA LEU A 148 5.96 10.44 8.05
C LEU A 148 4.49 10.81 7.78
N TYR A 149 3.99 11.77 8.53
CA TYR A 149 2.65 12.33 8.31
C TYR A 149 2.76 13.79 7.95
N GLY A 150 1.88 14.28 7.08
CA GLY A 150 1.74 15.70 6.84
C GLY A 150 1.09 16.38 8.05
N GLU A 151 1.21 17.71 8.12
CA GLU A 151 0.65 18.47 9.24
C GLU A 151 -0.86 18.34 9.40
N LYS A 152 -1.55 18.00 8.30
CA LYS A 152 -3.02 17.92 8.27
C LYS A 152 -3.55 16.49 8.23
N ASP A 153 -2.69 15.52 8.36
CA ASP A 153 -3.09 14.11 8.33
C ASP A 153 -3.68 13.62 9.66
#